data_ec7fa77d38ef9187205f3488503d8adc
#
_entry.id   ec7fa77d38ef9187205f3488503d8adc
#
_cell.length_a   1.000
_cell.length_b   1.000
_cell.length_c   1.000
_cell.angle_alpha   90.00
_cell.angle_beta   90.00
_cell.angle_gamma   90.00
#
_symmetry.space_group_name_H-M   'P 1'
#
loop_
_entity.id
_entity.type
_entity.pdbx_description
1 polymer ?
#
loop_
_entity_poly.entity_id
_entity_poly.type
_entity_poly.pdbx_seq_one_letter_code
_entity_poly.pdbx_strand_id
1 'polypeptide(L)'
;MGKKRFFDDRLKYLSFIQNTGEKKAISEKIYPYISRLSQNKSYLRILDAGTGDGTINANIIKSFHRYHPYTSLLITGKEISYEDLKNTLEKMPDRFVEHPNLLVTMTNVKFSELGLIESSSKINNKKIREFNLILKSDNSYDFNSQITGNKLGNFI
;
A
#
# COMPACT_ATOMS: atom_id res chain seq x y z
N MET A 1 29.26 -23.54 7.76
CA MET A 1 27.79 -23.60 7.83
C MET A 1 27.29 -22.32 8.47
N GLY A 2 26.71 -21.40 7.69
CA GLY A 2 26.14 -20.15 8.23
C GLY A 2 24.96 -20.44 9.14
N LYS A 3 24.88 -19.78 10.31
CA LYS A 3 23.71 -19.86 11.18
C LYS A 3 22.49 -19.36 10.41
N LYS A 4 21.51 -20.23 10.11
CA LYS A 4 20.20 -19.82 9.59
C LYS A 4 19.56 -18.87 10.61
N ARG A 5 19.22 -17.66 10.18
CA ARG A 5 18.48 -16.70 10.99
C ARG A 5 17.00 -17.07 11.00
N PHE A 6 16.27 -16.66 12.02
CA PHE A 6 14.82 -16.90 12.15
C PHE A 6 14.04 -16.46 10.89
N PHE A 7 14.45 -15.36 10.27
CA PHE A 7 13.84 -14.80 9.07
C PHE A 7 14.17 -15.56 7.78
N ASP A 8 15.17 -16.44 7.81
CA ASP A 8 15.56 -17.26 6.65
C ASP A 8 14.60 -18.46 6.47
N ASP A 9 13.79 -18.77 7.49
CA ASP A 9 12.73 -19.77 7.45
C ASP A 9 11.37 -19.04 7.39
N ARG A 10 10.92 -18.79 6.15
CA ARG A 10 9.73 -18.01 5.88
C ARG A 10 8.47 -18.59 6.50
N LEU A 11 8.31 -19.91 6.48
CA LEU A 11 7.12 -20.56 7.04
C LEU A 11 7.05 -20.36 8.56
N LYS A 12 8.17 -20.47 9.27
CA LYS A 12 8.23 -20.18 10.69
C LYS A 12 7.95 -18.72 11.00
N TYR A 13 8.50 -17.81 10.19
CA TYR A 13 8.25 -16.38 10.33
C TYR A 13 6.78 -16.04 10.15
N LEU A 14 6.15 -16.52 9.08
CA LEU A 14 4.73 -16.28 8.81
C LEU A 14 3.83 -16.89 9.91
N SER A 15 4.12 -18.12 10.35
CA SER A 15 3.40 -18.76 11.45
C SER A 15 3.53 -17.97 12.75
N PHE A 16 4.71 -17.44 13.05
CA PHE A 16 4.94 -16.59 14.20
C PHE A 16 4.09 -15.32 14.14
N ILE A 17 4.16 -14.57 13.03
CA ILE A 17 3.40 -13.31 12.87
C ILE A 17 1.89 -13.53 12.93
N GLN A 18 1.39 -14.61 12.34
CA GLN A 18 -0.04 -14.94 12.38
C GLN A 18 -0.53 -15.24 13.81
N ASN A 19 0.32 -15.84 14.64
CA ASN A 19 -0.05 -16.28 16.00
C ASN A 19 0.21 -15.23 17.09
N THR A 20 1.02 -14.20 16.83
CA THR A 20 1.41 -13.24 17.90
C THR A 20 0.43 -12.09 18.12
N GLY A 21 -0.59 -11.95 17.30
CA GLY A 21 -1.50 -10.79 17.39
C GLY A 21 -0.82 -9.44 17.09
N GLU A 22 0.42 -9.44 16.59
CA GLU A 22 1.20 -8.24 16.32
C GLU A 22 0.48 -7.26 15.40
N LYS A 23 -0.11 -7.76 14.31
CA LYS A 23 -0.84 -6.93 13.34
C LYS A 23 -2.05 -6.24 13.95
N LYS A 24 -2.74 -6.93 14.86
CA LYS A 24 -3.85 -6.34 15.63
C LYS A 24 -3.35 -5.22 16.53
N ALA A 25 -2.29 -5.47 17.29
CA ALA A 25 -1.71 -4.48 18.20
C ALA A 25 -1.21 -3.23 17.46
N ILE A 26 -0.58 -3.41 16.29
CA ILE A 26 -0.15 -2.29 15.43
C ILE A 26 -1.35 -1.50 14.94
N SER A 27 -2.38 -2.17 14.41
CA SER A 27 -3.60 -1.53 13.92
C SER A 27 -4.29 -0.72 15.02
N GLU A 28 -4.43 -1.29 16.22
CA GLU A 28 -5.02 -0.61 17.38
C GLU A 28 -4.25 0.65 17.79
N LYS A 29 -2.92 0.65 17.67
CA LYS A 29 -2.10 1.84 17.91
C LYS A 29 -2.26 2.92 16.84
N ILE A 30 -2.52 2.55 15.60
CA ILE A 30 -2.69 3.49 14.49
C ILE A 30 -4.06 4.17 14.51
N TYR A 31 -5.11 3.48 14.95
CA TYR A 31 -6.49 4.01 14.92
C TYR A 31 -6.66 5.40 15.55
N PRO A 32 -6.10 5.71 16.74
CA PRO A 32 -6.25 7.04 17.34
C PRO A 32 -5.62 8.16 16.49
N TYR A 33 -4.60 7.85 15.69
CA TYR A 33 -3.99 8.83 14.78
C TYR A 33 -4.89 9.07 13.58
N ILE A 34 -5.47 8.01 13.01
CA ILE A 34 -6.41 8.12 11.88
C ILE A 34 -7.63 8.97 12.28
N SER A 35 -8.21 8.72 13.45
CA SER A 35 -9.40 9.46 13.92
C SER A 35 -9.13 10.94 14.15
N ARG A 36 -7.90 11.33 14.41
CA ARG A 36 -7.48 12.72 14.68
C ARG A 36 -7.00 13.47 13.44
N LEU A 37 -6.96 12.81 12.28
CA LEU A 37 -6.58 13.49 11.04
C LEU A 37 -7.57 14.61 10.74
N SER A 38 -7.06 15.74 10.24
CA SER A 38 -7.91 16.87 9.87
C SER A 38 -8.90 16.49 8.77
N GLN A 39 -10.17 16.73 9.02
CA GLN A 39 -11.25 16.49 8.06
C GLN A 39 -11.24 17.51 6.89
N ASN A 40 -10.46 18.58 7.00
CA ASN A 40 -10.39 19.62 5.97
C ASN A 40 -9.47 19.26 4.79
N LYS A 41 -8.98 18.01 4.72
CA LYS A 41 -8.15 17.56 3.61
C LYS A 41 -8.97 16.77 2.61
N SER A 42 -8.82 17.10 1.34
CA SER A 42 -9.47 16.37 0.24
C SER A 42 -8.86 14.99 -0.01
N TYR A 43 -7.62 14.79 0.42
CA TYR A 43 -6.93 13.50 0.27
C TYR A 43 -5.90 13.24 1.37
N LEU A 44 -5.60 11.96 1.59
CA LEU A 44 -4.50 11.48 2.41
C LEU A 44 -3.62 10.53 1.60
N ARG A 45 -2.32 10.58 1.84
CA ARG A 45 -1.33 9.63 1.27
C ARG A 45 -0.64 8.88 2.41
N ILE A 46 -0.54 7.57 2.26
CA ILE A 46 0.15 6.67 3.19
C ILE A 46 1.21 5.91 2.41
N LEU A 47 2.43 5.89 2.93
CA LEU A 47 3.49 5.00 2.50
C LEU A 47 3.65 3.88 3.53
N ASP A 48 3.48 2.65 3.09
CA ASP A 48 3.73 1.45 3.89
C ASP A 48 4.97 0.72 3.35
N ALA A 49 6.07 0.85 4.07
CA ALA A 49 7.38 0.37 3.66
C ALA A 49 7.69 -1.04 4.21
N GLY A 50 6.85 -1.98 3.95
CA GLY A 50 6.93 -3.37 4.44
C GLY A 50 5.54 -3.91 4.70
N THR A 51 4.74 -3.89 3.65
CA THR A 51 3.29 -4.16 3.69
C THR A 51 2.95 -5.55 4.22
N GLY A 52 3.85 -6.53 4.03
CA GLY A 52 3.58 -7.91 4.33
C GLY A 52 2.35 -8.41 3.57
N ASP A 53 1.48 -9.15 4.23
CA ASP A 53 0.26 -9.71 3.64
C ASP A 53 -0.93 -8.72 3.51
N GLY A 54 -0.71 -7.44 3.77
CA GLY A 54 -1.70 -6.38 3.62
C GLY A 54 -2.76 -6.29 4.74
N THR A 55 -2.67 -7.10 5.79
CA THR A 55 -3.66 -7.09 6.87
C THR A 55 -3.73 -5.72 7.57
N ILE A 56 -2.58 -5.08 7.81
CA ILE A 56 -2.53 -3.76 8.45
C ILE A 56 -3.17 -2.73 7.53
N ASN A 57 -2.86 -2.74 6.22
CA ASN A 57 -3.47 -1.83 5.25
C ASN A 57 -4.99 -1.99 5.18
N ALA A 58 -5.49 -3.22 5.13
CA ALA A 58 -6.92 -3.49 5.14
C ALA A 58 -7.60 -2.90 6.39
N ASN A 59 -6.98 -3.01 7.57
CA ASN A 59 -7.48 -2.44 8.81
C ASN A 59 -7.42 -0.90 8.81
N ILE A 60 -6.34 -0.33 8.26
CA ILE A 60 -6.21 1.13 8.11
C ILE A 60 -7.32 1.66 7.21
N ILE A 61 -7.59 1.04 6.07
CA ILE A 61 -8.63 1.46 5.14
C ILE A 61 -10.01 1.44 5.82
N LYS A 62 -10.34 0.37 6.53
CA LYS A 62 -11.59 0.28 7.32
C LYS A 62 -11.73 1.39 8.34
N SER A 63 -10.66 1.63 9.10
CA SER A 63 -10.65 2.69 10.10
C SER A 63 -10.74 4.07 9.45
N PHE A 64 -10.02 4.27 8.34
CA PHE A 64 -10.06 5.53 7.60
C PHE A 64 -11.45 5.82 7.06
N HIS A 65 -12.10 4.85 6.42
CA HIS A 65 -13.47 5.02 5.93
C HIS A 65 -14.45 5.42 7.05
N ARG A 66 -14.31 4.82 8.23
CA ARG A 66 -15.18 5.15 9.38
C ARG A 66 -15.13 6.62 9.77
N TYR A 67 -13.96 7.25 9.74
CA TYR A 67 -13.76 8.62 10.19
C TYR A 67 -13.72 9.64 9.04
N HIS A 68 -13.37 9.20 7.84
CA HIS A 68 -13.14 10.04 6.65
C HIS A 68 -13.77 9.44 5.39
N PRO A 69 -15.09 9.17 5.37
CA PRO A 69 -15.73 8.40 4.28
C PRO A 69 -15.66 9.08 2.91
N TYR A 70 -15.49 10.40 2.88
CA TYR A 70 -15.46 11.19 1.64
C TYR A 70 -14.07 11.68 1.24
N THR A 71 -13.06 11.40 2.05
CA THR A 71 -11.69 11.82 1.78
C THR A 71 -11.00 10.77 0.92
N SER A 72 -10.34 11.18 -0.17
CA SER A 72 -9.59 10.26 -1.01
C SER A 72 -8.37 9.70 -0.28
N LEU A 73 -8.11 8.40 -0.42
CA LEU A 73 -7.00 7.71 0.20
C LEU A 73 -6.10 7.08 -0.85
N LEU A 74 -4.82 7.48 -0.87
CA LEU A 74 -3.77 6.82 -1.64
C LEU A 74 -2.88 6.04 -0.70
N ILE A 75 -2.78 4.74 -0.89
CA ILE A 75 -1.80 3.88 -0.21
C ILE A 75 -0.75 3.43 -1.21
N THR A 76 0.50 3.72 -0.91
CA THR A 76 1.64 3.17 -1.63
C THR A 76 2.32 2.14 -0.74
N GLY A 77 2.17 0.87 -1.09
CA GLY A 77 2.76 -0.25 -0.37
C GLY A 77 4.01 -0.77 -1.07
N LYS A 78 5.01 -1.11 -0.28
CA LYS A 78 6.23 -1.77 -0.74
C LYS A 78 6.41 -3.09 -0.02
N GLU A 79 6.51 -4.17 -0.80
CA GLU A 79 6.77 -5.51 -0.27
C GLU A 79 7.72 -6.25 -1.23
N ILE A 80 8.82 -6.79 -0.69
CA ILE A 80 9.81 -7.53 -1.49
C ILE A 80 9.34 -8.93 -1.86
N SER A 81 8.45 -9.49 -1.08
CA SER A 81 7.87 -10.80 -1.32
C SER A 81 6.71 -10.71 -2.31
N TYR A 82 6.85 -11.37 -3.45
CA TYR A 82 5.77 -11.46 -4.42
C TYR A 82 4.52 -12.13 -3.87
N GLU A 83 4.68 -13.16 -3.03
CA GLU A 83 3.57 -13.87 -2.40
C GLU A 83 2.77 -12.96 -1.46
N ASP A 84 3.45 -12.19 -0.61
CA ASP A 84 2.78 -11.25 0.29
C ASP A 84 2.13 -10.10 -0.48
N LEU A 85 2.77 -9.64 -1.57
CA LEU A 85 2.18 -8.67 -2.47
C LEU A 85 0.85 -9.18 -3.04
N LYS A 86 0.84 -10.43 -3.51
CA LYS A 86 -0.36 -11.09 -4.02
C LYS A 86 -1.43 -11.18 -2.95
N ASN A 87 -1.07 -11.66 -1.75
CA ASN A 87 -1.99 -11.75 -0.61
C ASN A 87 -2.57 -10.38 -0.23
N THR A 88 -1.77 -9.32 -0.34
CA THR A 88 -2.24 -7.94 -0.13
C THR A 88 -3.28 -7.57 -1.18
N LEU A 89 -3.00 -7.79 -2.46
CA LEU A 89 -3.93 -7.45 -3.54
C LEU A 89 -5.24 -8.23 -3.46
N GLU A 90 -5.20 -9.49 -3.03
CA GLU A 90 -6.40 -10.33 -2.83
C GLU A 90 -7.33 -9.80 -1.72
N LYS A 91 -6.82 -8.99 -0.79
CA LYS A 91 -7.61 -8.36 0.28
C LYS A 91 -8.22 -7.01 -0.13
N MET A 92 -7.82 -6.46 -1.26
CA MET A 92 -8.23 -5.11 -1.66
C MET A 92 -9.63 -5.01 -2.28
N PRO A 93 -10.20 -6.00 -2.97
CA PRO A 93 -11.53 -5.87 -3.58
C PRO A 93 -12.60 -5.37 -2.61
N ASP A 94 -12.70 -5.95 -1.42
CA ASP A 94 -13.64 -5.50 -0.40
C ASP A 94 -13.35 -4.07 0.08
N ARG A 95 -12.08 -3.70 0.10
CA ARG A 95 -11.65 -2.36 0.54
C ARG A 95 -12.05 -1.29 -0.47
N PHE A 96 -12.00 -1.59 -1.76
CA PHE A 96 -12.49 -0.67 -2.80
C PHE A 96 -14.01 -0.47 -2.74
N VAL A 97 -14.76 -1.52 -2.36
CA VAL A 97 -16.20 -1.39 -2.13
C VAL A 97 -16.48 -0.55 -0.87
N GLU A 98 -15.76 -0.79 0.21
CA GLU A 98 -15.94 -0.05 1.47
C GLU A 98 -15.53 1.42 1.35
N HIS A 99 -14.46 1.71 0.63
CA HIS A 99 -13.94 3.06 0.44
C HIS A 99 -13.71 3.36 -1.05
N PRO A 100 -14.74 3.80 -1.78
CA PRO A 100 -14.65 3.96 -3.24
C PRO A 100 -13.59 4.96 -3.71
N ASN A 101 -13.21 5.93 -2.88
CA ASN A 101 -12.15 6.90 -3.19
C ASN A 101 -10.74 6.40 -2.79
N LEU A 102 -10.51 5.09 -2.90
CA LEU A 102 -9.25 4.43 -2.59
C LEU A 102 -8.43 4.20 -3.86
N LEU A 103 -7.15 4.55 -3.79
CA LEU A 103 -6.13 4.12 -4.75
C LEU A 103 -5.03 3.37 -4.00
N VAL A 104 -4.72 2.16 -4.47
CA VAL A 104 -3.64 1.34 -3.92
C VAL A 104 -2.59 1.11 -5.00
N THR A 105 -1.36 1.49 -4.71
CA THR A 105 -0.20 1.21 -5.54
C THR A 105 0.74 0.28 -4.78
N MET A 106 1.12 -0.84 -5.39
CA MET A 106 2.00 -1.82 -4.77
C MET A 106 3.26 -2.02 -5.60
N THR A 107 4.40 -2.16 -4.93
CA THR A 107 5.67 -2.41 -5.60
C THR A 107 6.53 -3.43 -4.84
N ASN A 108 7.22 -4.29 -5.60
CA ASN A 108 8.26 -5.19 -5.09
C ASN A 108 9.69 -4.73 -5.42
N VAL A 109 9.84 -3.54 -5.95
CA VAL A 109 11.14 -2.95 -6.28
C VAL A 109 11.97 -2.76 -5.01
N LYS A 110 13.26 -3.09 -5.04
CA LYS A 110 14.18 -2.86 -3.92
C LYS A 110 14.35 -1.37 -3.66
N PHE A 111 14.60 -0.97 -2.40
CA PHE A 111 14.84 0.43 -2.05
C PHE A 111 15.96 1.08 -2.87
N SER A 112 17.03 0.33 -3.13
CA SER A 112 18.15 0.76 -3.98
C SER A 112 17.77 1.03 -5.43
N GLU A 113 16.61 0.52 -5.88
CA GLU A 113 16.13 0.63 -7.26
C GLU A 113 15.03 1.69 -7.40
N LEU A 114 14.50 2.22 -6.29
CA LEU A 114 13.42 3.23 -6.30
C LEU A 114 13.87 4.63 -6.73
N GLY A 115 15.15 4.82 -7.07
CA GLY A 115 15.65 6.14 -7.47
C GLY A 115 15.64 7.20 -6.35
N LEU A 116 15.21 6.84 -5.15
CA LEU A 116 15.23 7.71 -3.97
C LEU A 116 16.63 7.90 -3.40
N ILE A 117 17.56 7.02 -3.78
CA ILE A 117 18.99 7.13 -3.52
C ILE A 117 19.62 7.30 -4.90
N GLU A 118 20.33 8.39 -5.13
CA GLU A 118 21.05 8.60 -6.38
C GLU A 118 21.86 7.35 -6.71
N SER A 119 21.36 6.57 -7.66
CA SER A 119 22.08 5.42 -8.17
C SER A 119 23.18 5.95 -9.06
N SER A 120 24.43 5.78 -8.66
CA SER A 120 25.61 6.08 -9.47
C SER A 120 25.70 5.23 -10.76
N SER A 121 24.78 4.32 -10.99
CA SER A 121 24.74 3.45 -12.15
C SER A 121 23.78 4.01 -13.21
N LYS A 122 24.35 4.45 -14.34
CA LYS A 122 23.61 4.89 -15.55
C LYS A 122 22.61 3.87 -16.11
N ILE A 123 22.68 2.62 -15.65
CA ILE A 123 21.85 1.52 -16.13
C ILE A 123 20.44 1.60 -15.50
N ASN A 124 20.31 2.08 -14.26
CA ASN A 124 19.03 2.14 -13.57
C ASN A 124 18.15 3.30 -14.05
N ASN A 125 18.74 4.39 -14.51
CA ASN A 125 17.99 5.56 -14.98
C ASN A 125 17.14 5.27 -16.25
N LYS A 126 17.51 4.27 -17.03
CA LYS A 126 16.73 3.88 -18.23
C LYS A 126 15.45 3.11 -17.93
N LYS A 127 15.29 2.60 -16.70
CA LYS A 127 14.12 1.82 -16.29
C LYS A 127 13.07 2.67 -15.57
N ILE A 128 13.41 3.89 -15.18
CA ILE A 128 12.46 4.80 -14.51
C ILE A 128 11.57 5.39 -15.59
N ARG A 129 10.29 5.10 -15.50
CA ARG A 129 9.24 5.75 -16.31
C ARG A 129 8.49 6.68 -15.38
N GLU A 130 8.48 7.94 -15.72
CA GLU A 130 7.68 8.93 -15.02
C GLU A 130 6.31 9.03 -15.68
N PHE A 131 5.28 8.93 -14.86
CA PHE A 131 3.90 9.07 -15.30
C PHE A 131 3.20 10.07 -14.37
N ASN A 132 2.76 11.18 -14.95
CA ASN A 132 2.04 12.21 -14.24
C ASN A 132 0.54 12.10 -14.57
N LEU A 133 -0.26 11.69 -13.60
CA LEU A 133 -1.71 11.63 -13.72
C LEU A 133 -2.34 12.62 -12.74
N ILE A 134 -3.10 13.57 -13.29
CA ILE A 134 -3.91 14.48 -12.48
C ILE A 134 -5.33 13.93 -12.48
N LEU A 135 -5.73 13.39 -11.33
CA LEU A 135 -7.10 12.94 -11.12
C LEU A 135 -7.94 14.10 -10.59
N LYS A 136 -8.98 14.45 -11.33
CA LYS A 136 -10.01 15.42 -10.94
C LYS A 136 -11.30 14.65 -10.83
N SER A 137 -11.84 14.54 -9.64
CA SER A 137 -13.03 13.74 -9.41
C SER A 137 -13.88 14.35 -8.31
N ASP A 138 -15.13 14.61 -8.60
CA ASP A 138 -16.12 15.08 -7.65
C ASP A 138 -16.88 13.91 -7.02
N ASN A 139 -16.67 12.70 -7.53
CA ASN A 139 -17.30 11.48 -7.04
C ASN A 139 -16.45 10.23 -7.33
N SER A 140 -16.76 9.13 -6.64
CA SER A 140 -16.00 7.88 -6.71
C SER A 140 -16.07 7.20 -8.09
N TYR A 141 -17.16 7.37 -8.82
CA TYR A 141 -17.31 6.80 -10.16
C TYR A 141 -16.33 7.46 -11.15
N ASP A 142 -16.27 8.78 -11.16
CA ASP A 142 -15.33 9.53 -12.00
C ASP A 142 -13.89 9.21 -11.66
N PHE A 143 -13.58 9.11 -10.37
CA PHE A 143 -12.25 8.73 -9.90
C PHE A 143 -11.82 7.39 -10.47
N ASN A 144 -12.64 6.35 -10.30
CA ASN A 144 -12.36 5.01 -10.81
C ASN A 144 -12.30 4.96 -12.34
N SER A 145 -13.18 5.68 -13.05
CA SER A 145 -13.19 5.72 -14.51
C SER A 145 -11.94 6.41 -15.07
N GLN A 146 -11.45 7.46 -14.42
CA GLN A 146 -10.21 8.14 -14.82
C GLN A 146 -8.99 7.24 -14.62
N ILE A 147 -8.93 6.46 -13.54
CA ILE A 147 -7.85 5.49 -13.32
C ILE A 147 -7.88 4.39 -14.36
N THR A 148 -9.03 3.81 -14.64
CA THR A 148 -9.19 2.70 -15.59
C THR A 148 -9.02 3.17 -17.05
N GLY A 149 -9.55 4.34 -17.39
CA GLY A 149 -9.49 4.90 -18.74
C GLY A 149 -8.11 5.42 -19.15
N ASN A 150 -7.25 5.77 -18.21
CA ASN A 150 -5.94 6.39 -18.48
C ASN A 150 -4.78 5.39 -18.62
N LYS A 151 -4.99 4.23 -19.21
CA LYS A 151 -3.92 3.26 -19.52
C LYS A 151 -3.00 2.88 -18.37
N LEU A 152 -3.37 3.15 -17.10
CA LEU A 152 -2.61 2.68 -15.94
C LEU A 152 -2.53 1.15 -15.94
N GLY A 153 -3.58 0.47 -16.41
CA GLY A 153 -3.60 -0.97 -16.59
C GLY A 153 -2.60 -1.53 -17.62
N ASN A 154 -1.98 -0.67 -18.44
CA ASN A 154 -0.95 -1.09 -19.41
C ASN A 154 0.48 -0.90 -18.88
N PHE A 155 0.65 -0.46 -17.62
CA PHE A 155 1.94 -0.23 -16.98
C PHE A 155 2.26 -1.21 -15.85
N ILE A 156 1.34 -2.09 -15.50
CA ILE A 156 1.51 -3.15 -14.48
C ILE A 156 1.89 -4.46 -15.13
#